data_d8e66ca085f050101170074ace324b86
#
_entry.id   d8e66ca085f050101170074ace324b86
#
_cell.length_a   1.000
_cell.length_b   1.000
_cell.length_c   1.000
_cell.angle_alpha   90.00
_cell.angle_beta   90.00
_cell.angle_gamma   90.00
#
_symmetry.space_group_name_H-M   'P 1'
#
loop_
_entity.id
_entity.type
_entity.pdbx_description
1 polymer ?
#
loop_
_entity_poly.entity_id
_entity_poly.type
_entity_poly.pdbx_seq_one_letter_code
_entity_poly.pdbx_strand_id
1 'polypeptide(L)'
;MFVVDTLLHRLKRGCETMSYPDGPAPALPERHGGALRVEAERCVAGCADCVAVCPTEAITRVSGHAVALDLGKCVFCSACVETCPSGAIQHTGDHRLAARTRADLVLGGEAGKGLEELRLANALDETLRRLFGRSLRLRQVSAGGCAACEADTNVLGTIGWDLGRFGIQFVASPRHADGLLITGPVTRNMELALRKTWNAVPEPRIVIAVGACAISGGLFADHPEVNQGADTQVPVDLYIPSCPPHPLTILDGLLRLLGRLDESRFPPRARTAHTV
;
A
#
# COMPACT_ATOMS: atom_id res chain seq x y z
N MET A 1 -40.67 -16.86 -11.60
CA MET A 1 -40.04 -16.14 -12.72
C MET A 1 -38.67 -15.59 -12.34
N PHE A 2 -38.54 -14.71 -11.39
CA PHE A 2 -37.22 -14.10 -10.99
C PHE A 2 -36.09 -15.09 -10.62
N VAL A 3 -36.36 -16.17 -9.90
CA VAL A 3 -35.34 -17.12 -9.47
C VAL A 3 -34.73 -17.89 -10.63
N VAL A 4 -35.55 -18.32 -11.59
CA VAL A 4 -35.11 -19.05 -12.78
C VAL A 4 -34.27 -18.13 -13.68
N ASP A 5 -34.72 -16.88 -13.87
CA ASP A 5 -33.99 -15.89 -14.67
C ASP A 5 -32.63 -15.55 -14.03
N THR A 6 -32.57 -15.42 -12.70
CA THR A 6 -31.32 -15.21 -11.95
C THR A 6 -30.35 -16.39 -12.09
N LEU A 7 -30.86 -17.63 -12.00
CA LEU A 7 -30.06 -18.83 -12.20
C LEU A 7 -29.54 -18.96 -13.62
N LEU A 8 -30.38 -18.72 -14.61
CA LEU A 8 -30.00 -18.72 -16.02
C LEU A 8 -28.95 -17.63 -16.32
N HIS A 9 -29.12 -16.44 -15.73
CA HIS A 9 -28.17 -15.35 -15.88
C HIS A 9 -26.82 -15.72 -15.30
N ARG A 10 -26.78 -16.31 -14.09
CA ARG A 10 -25.56 -16.79 -13.44
C ARG A 10 -24.89 -17.91 -14.23
N LEU A 11 -25.65 -18.85 -14.79
CA LEU A 11 -25.12 -19.92 -15.65
C LEU A 11 -24.51 -19.38 -16.95
N LYS A 12 -25.07 -18.32 -17.52
CA LYS A 12 -24.54 -17.69 -18.72
C LYS A 12 -23.31 -16.84 -18.49
N ARG A 13 -23.24 -16.09 -17.38
CA ARG A 13 -22.13 -15.18 -17.08
C ARG A 13 -20.99 -15.82 -16.29
N GLY A 14 -21.24 -16.88 -15.56
CA GLY A 14 -20.26 -17.52 -14.71
C GLY A 14 -19.94 -16.69 -13.45
N CYS A 15 -18.68 -16.70 -13.03
CA CYS A 15 -18.19 -15.96 -11.88
C CYS A 15 -17.62 -14.61 -12.33
N GLU A 16 -18.16 -13.51 -11.81
CA GLU A 16 -17.72 -12.14 -12.12
C GLU A 16 -16.59 -11.67 -11.17
N THR A 17 -16.38 -12.40 -10.06
CA THR A 17 -15.33 -12.10 -9.08
C THR A 17 -13.99 -12.60 -9.59
N MET A 18 -12.95 -11.77 -9.48
CA MET A 18 -11.59 -12.16 -9.85
C MET A 18 -11.11 -13.37 -9.06
N SER A 19 -10.30 -14.22 -9.70
CA SER A 19 -9.76 -15.44 -9.08
C SER A 19 -8.57 -15.19 -8.13
N TYR A 20 -8.03 -13.97 -8.07
CA TYR A 20 -6.92 -13.64 -7.17
C TYR A 20 -7.33 -13.83 -5.69
N PRO A 21 -6.49 -14.42 -4.80
CA PRO A 21 -5.10 -14.86 -5.02
C PRO A 21 -4.95 -16.30 -5.52
N ASP A 22 -6.02 -17.07 -5.68
CA ASP A 22 -5.94 -18.48 -6.12
C ASP A 22 -5.55 -18.59 -7.61
N GLY A 23 -5.91 -17.58 -8.40
CA GLY A 23 -5.50 -17.41 -9.78
C GLY A 23 -4.52 -16.24 -9.95
N PRO A 24 -4.11 -15.96 -11.19
CA PRO A 24 -3.21 -14.87 -11.49
C PRO A 24 -3.83 -13.50 -11.10
N ALA A 25 -2.96 -12.56 -10.74
CA ALA A 25 -3.37 -11.18 -10.54
C ALA A 25 -4.00 -10.62 -11.82
N PRO A 26 -5.04 -9.78 -11.71
CA PRO A 26 -5.62 -9.13 -12.88
C PRO A 26 -4.57 -8.29 -13.61
N ALA A 27 -4.70 -8.19 -14.93
CA ALA A 27 -3.86 -7.31 -15.72
C ALA A 27 -4.03 -5.86 -15.26
N LEU A 28 -2.92 -5.22 -14.93
CA LEU A 28 -2.92 -3.82 -14.52
C LEU A 28 -2.79 -2.92 -15.75
N PRO A 29 -3.34 -1.69 -15.72
CA PRO A 29 -3.16 -0.73 -16.80
C PRO A 29 -1.67 -0.47 -17.07
N GLU A 30 -1.31 -0.18 -18.33
CA GLU A 30 0.08 0.15 -18.70
C GLU A 30 0.66 1.32 -17.88
N ARG A 31 -0.19 2.26 -17.47
CA ARG A 31 0.20 3.39 -16.61
C ARG A 31 0.45 3.01 -15.15
N HIS A 32 0.18 1.77 -14.76
CA HIS A 32 0.48 1.32 -13.41
C HIS A 32 1.98 1.09 -13.28
N GLY A 33 2.70 2.05 -12.73
CA GLY A 33 4.14 1.94 -12.53
C GLY A 33 4.53 0.83 -11.53
N GLY A 34 3.70 0.59 -10.52
CA GLY A 34 4.01 -0.36 -9.46
C GLY A 34 5.24 0.00 -8.64
N ALA A 35 5.86 -0.98 -8.01
CA ALA A 35 7.06 -0.78 -7.22
C ALA A 35 8.19 -0.14 -8.04
N LEU A 36 8.94 0.75 -7.39
CA LEU A 36 10.16 1.30 -7.96
C LEU A 36 11.36 0.43 -7.58
N ARG A 37 12.31 0.32 -8.49
CA ARG A 37 13.60 -0.33 -8.28
C ARG A 37 14.73 0.65 -8.60
N VAL A 38 15.79 0.59 -7.82
CA VAL A 38 17.02 1.38 -8.03
C VAL A 38 18.17 0.44 -8.33
N GLU A 39 18.76 0.55 -9.53
CA GLU A 39 19.97 -0.16 -9.93
C GLU A 39 21.18 0.74 -9.61
N ALA A 40 21.77 0.55 -8.44
CA ALA A 40 22.86 1.39 -7.93
C ALA A 40 24.07 1.44 -8.89
N GLU A 41 24.38 0.34 -9.56
CA GLU A 41 25.48 0.19 -10.50
C GLU A 41 25.33 1.09 -11.73
N ARG A 42 24.10 1.45 -12.08
CA ARG A 42 23.80 2.35 -13.20
C ARG A 42 23.78 3.82 -12.81
N CYS A 43 23.83 4.11 -11.51
CA CYS A 43 23.76 5.49 -11.03
C CYS A 43 25.04 6.24 -11.38
N VAL A 44 24.90 7.39 -12.04
CA VAL A 44 26.04 8.22 -12.42
C VAL A 44 26.62 8.96 -11.23
N ALA A 45 27.95 8.90 -11.09
CA ALA A 45 28.65 9.58 -10.02
C ALA A 45 28.37 11.11 -10.07
N GLY A 46 28.00 11.68 -8.92
CA GLY A 46 27.71 13.10 -8.80
C GLY A 46 26.33 13.55 -9.28
N CYS A 47 25.58 12.72 -10.02
CA CYS A 47 24.22 13.04 -10.45
C CYS A 47 23.27 13.13 -9.25
N ALA A 48 22.38 14.12 -9.24
CA ALA A 48 21.36 14.35 -8.21
C ALA A 48 19.99 14.69 -8.79
N ASP A 49 19.77 14.46 -10.08
CA ASP A 49 18.59 14.92 -10.81
C ASP A 49 17.29 14.31 -10.22
N CYS A 50 17.31 13.03 -9.85
CA CYS A 50 16.17 12.35 -9.22
C CYS A 50 15.86 12.91 -7.82
N VAL A 51 16.87 13.38 -7.09
CA VAL A 51 16.67 14.03 -5.77
C VAL A 51 16.04 15.41 -5.96
N ALA A 52 16.57 16.19 -6.93
CA ALA A 52 16.11 17.56 -7.17
C ALA A 52 14.67 17.63 -7.70
N VAL A 53 14.24 16.61 -8.49
CA VAL A 53 12.90 16.60 -9.08
C VAL A 53 11.82 16.01 -8.15
N CYS A 54 12.21 15.37 -7.03
CA CYS A 54 11.24 14.67 -6.18
C CYS A 54 10.39 15.64 -5.35
N PRO A 55 9.08 15.71 -5.57
CA PRO A 55 8.22 16.70 -4.90
C PRO A 55 7.98 16.42 -3.41
N THR A 56 8.32 15.22 -2.93
CA THR A 56 8.10 14.80 -1.54
C THR A 56 9.40 14.44 -0.83
N GLU A 57 10.56 14.78 -1.43
CA GLU A 57 11.86 14.44 -0.86
C GLU A 57 11.99 12.95 -0.49
N ALA A 58 11.36 12.09 -1.28
CA ALA A 58 11.40 10.65 -1.07
C ALA A 58 12.75 10.03 -1.45
N ILE A 59 13.60 10.76 -2.16
CA ILE A 59 14.90 10.28 -2.64
C ILE A 59 16.00 11.07 -1.93
N THR A 60 16.92 10.36 -1.30
CA THR A 60 18.07 10.96 -0.63
C THR A 60 19.38 10.35 -1.16
N ARG A 61 20.45 11.11 -1.14
CA ARG A 61 21.78 10.58 -1.47
C ARG A 61 22.35 9.82 -0.31
N VAL A 62 22.96 8.68 -0.60
CA VAL A 62 23.73 7.89 0.34
C VAL A 62 25.21 7.99 -0.03
N SER A 63 26.13 7.66 0.87
CA SER A 63 27.56 7.66 0.61
C SER A 63 27.92 6.80 -0.61
N GLY A 64 28.73 7.35 -1.53
CA GLY A 64 29.08 6.73 -2.80
C GLY A 64 28.23 7.25 -3.94
N HIS A 65 27.74 6.37 -4.81
CA HIS A 65 26.95 6.70 -6.01
C HIS A 65 25.48 6.31 -5.91
N ALA A 66 25.05 5.78 -4.75
CA ALA A 66 23.72 5.27 -4.56
C ALA A 66 22.75 6.32 -4.01
N VAL A 67 21.46 6.10 -4.26
CA VAL A 67 20.36 6.84 -3.65
C VAL A 67 19.51 5.90 -2.80
N ALA A 68 18.97 6.40 -1.71
CA ALA A 68 17.91 5.74 -0.96
C ALA A 68 16.56 6.30 -1.38
N LEU A 69 15.57 5.43 -1.55
CA LEU A 69 14.22 5.76 -1.94
C LEU A 69 13.22 5.33 -0.86
N ASP A 70 12.56 6.28 -0.28
CA ASP A 70 11.51 6.08 0.71
C ASP A 70 10.13 5.95 0.06
N LEU A 71 9.66 4.72 -0.12
CA LEU A 71 8.34 4.47 -0.71
C LEU A 71 7.19 5.01 0.13
N GLY A 72 7.39 5.20 1.43
CA GLY A 72 6.38 5.78 2.31
C GLY A 72 6.16 7.28 2.11
N LYS A 73 7.17 7.98 1.57
CA LYS A 73 7.06 9.38 1.13
C LYS A 73 6.68 9.48 -0.34
N CYS A 74 6.93 8.43 -1.13
CA CYS A 74 6.78 8.46 -2.58
C CYS A 74 5.31 8.57 -2.99
N VAL A 75 5.00 9.51 -3.87
CA VAL A 75 3.67 9.68 -4.49
C VAL A 75 3.56 9.01 -5.86
N PHE A 76 4.57 8.28 -6.27
CA PHE A 76 4.60 7.50 -7.52
C PHE A 76 4.33 8.33 -8.78
N CYS A 77 4.84 9.56 -8.82
CA CYS A 77 4.63 10.52 -9.91
C CYS A 77 5.50 10.27 -11.16
N SER A 78 6.43 9.33 -11.11
CA SER A 78 7.37 8.96 -12.19
C SER A 78 8.45 9.99 -12.55
N ALA A 79 8.44 11.21 -11.99
CA ALA A 79 9.38 12.26 -12.35
C ALA A 79 10.86 11.84 -12.22
N CYS A 80 11.21 11.06 -11.21
CA CYS A 80 12.57 10.53 -11.01
C CYS A 80 12.96 9.49 -12.07
N VAL A 81 12.01 8.73 -12.61
CA VAL A 81 12.24 7.75 -13.68
C VAL A 81 12.50 8.47 -15.00
N GLU A 82 11.66 9.47 -15.31
CA GLU A 82 11.76 10.27 -16.55
C GLU A 82 13.03 11.11 -16.60
N THR A 83 13.47 11.65 -15.45
CA THR A 83 14.66 12.50 -15.36
C THR A 83 15.97 11.71 -15.30
N CYS A 84 15.94 10.42 -14.97
CA CYS A 84 17.17 9.63 -14.75
C CYS A 84 17.91 9.36 -16.08
N PRO A 85 19.09 9.96 -16.33
CA PRO A 85 19.77 9.84 -17.62
C PRO A 85 20.32 8.44 -17.90
N SER A 86 20.59 7.67 -16.85
CA SER A 86 21.11 6.29 -16.96
C SER A 86 20.03 5.22 -16.82
N GLY A 87 18.78 5.62 -16.55
CA GLY A 87 17.70 4.68 -16.27
C GLY A 87 17.97 3.81 -15.04
N ALA A 88 18.68 4.33 -14.04
CA ALA A 88 18.95 3.62 -12.79
C ALA A 88 17.71 3.44 -11.94
N ILE A 89 16.70 4.30 -12.06
CA ILE A 89 15.42 4.18 -11.37
C ILE A 89 14.38 3.74 -12.39
N GLN A 90 13.65 2.66 -12.08
CA GLN A 90 12.69 2.07 -13.00
C GLN A 90 11.43 1.60 -12.26
N HIS A 91 10.29 1.65 -12.95
CA HIS A 91 9.08 0.98 -12.52
C HIS A 91 9.15 -0.52 -12.81
N THR A 92 8.62 -1.34 -11.91
CA THR A 92 8.60 -2.81 -12.06
C THR A 92 7.24 -3.34 -12.49
N GLY A 93 6.18 -2.52 -12.42
CA GLY A 93 4.81 -2.95 -12.60
C GLY A 93 4.27 -3.83 -11.45
N ASP A 94 5.06 -4.07 -10.40
CA ASP A 94 4.65 -4.91 -9.28
C ASP A 94 3.74 -4.13 -8.33
N HIS A 95 2.55 -4.69 -8.07
CA HIS A 95 1.57 -4.10 -7.16
C HIS A 95 1.84 -4.39 -5.68
N ARG A 96 2.77 -5.30 -5.36
CA ARG A 96 3.10 -5.71 -4.01
C ARG A 96 3.98 -4.65 -3.35
N LEU A 97 3.42 -3.86 -2.46
CA LEU A 97 4.09 -2.70 -1.86
C LEU A 97 3.99 -2.65 -0.34
N ALA A 98 3.14 -3.48 0.27
CA ALA A 98 2.86 -3.38 1.68
C ALA A 98 4.03 -3.85 2.56
N ALA A 99 4.32 -3.11 3.62
CA ALA A 99 5.37 -3.40 4.59
C ALA A 99 4.86 -3.34 6.04
N ARG A 100 5.50 -4.10 6.95
CA ARG A 100 5.13 -4.12 8.38
C ARG A 100 5.73 -2.97 9.16
N THR A 101 6.86 -2.48 8.76
CA THR A 101 7.54 -1.38 9.45
C THR A 101 7.81 -0.22 8.49
N ARG A 102 7.91 0.96 9.06
CA ARG A 102 8.25 2.17 8.30
C ARG A 102 9.63 2.05 7.63
N ALA A 103 10.56 1.39 8.30
CA ALA A 103 11.92 1.16 7.80
C ALA A 103 11.95 0.22 6.59
N ASP A 104 11.04 -0.75 6.52
CA ASP A 104 10.96 -1.69 5.38
C ASP A 104 10.50 -1.01 4.08
N LEU A 105 9.97 0.23 4.14
CA LEU A 105 9.60 1.02 2.96
C LEU A 105 10.78 1.78 2.34
N VAL A 106 11.95 1.76 2.96
CA VAL A 106 13.14 2.46 2.45
C VAL A 106 13.98 1.49 1.64
N LEU A 107 14.04 1.74 0.34
CA LEU A 107 14.91 1.03 -0.60
C LEU A 107 16.26 1.74 -0.66
N GLY A 108 17.33 0.97 -0.65
CA GLY A 108 18.66 1.56 -0.61
C GLY A 108 19.11 1.92 0.79
N GLY A 109 20.33 2.36 0.92
CA GLY A 109 20.96 2.67 2.18
C GLY A 109 22.41 2.22 2.18
N GLU A 110 22.96 1.82 3.30
CA GLU A 110 24.37 1.45 3.45
C GLU A 110 24.81 0.37 2.45
N ALA A 111 25.96 0.58 1.85
CA ALA A 111 26.61 -0.34 0.92
C ALA A 111 26.67 -1.76 1.50
N GLY A 112 25.98 -2.71 0.84
CA GLY A 112 26.03 -4.15 1.19
C GLY A 112 24.70 -4.77 1.59
N LYS A 113 23.64 -4.02 1.87
CA LYS A 113 22.28 -4.55 1.92
C LYS A 113 21.62 -4.24 0.59
N GLY A 114 21.44 -5.26 -0.24
CA GLY A 114 20.95 -5.11 -1.59
C GLY A 114 19.77 -4.17 -1.70
N LEU A 115 19.91 -3.16 -2.55
CA LEU A 115 18.90 -2.20 -2.98
C LEU A 115 17.71 -2.87 -3.68
N GLU A 116 17.73 -4.18 -3.79
CA GLU A 116 17.01 -4.86 -4.86
C GLU A 116 15.57 -5.21 -4.54
N GLU A 117 15.18 -5.35 -3.27
CA GLU A 117 13.81 -5.80 -3.00
C GLU A 117 13.19 -5.11 -1.77
N LEU A 118 11.99 -4.60 -1.97
CA LEU A 118 11.10 -4.18 -0.91
C LEU A 118 10.82 -5.36 0.04
N ARG A 119 11.05 -5.16 1.32
CA ARG A 119 10.69 -6.16 2.33
C ARG A 119 9.18 -6.19 2.51
N LEU A 120 8.52 -7.05 1.77
CA LEU A 120 7.08 -7.20 1.81
C LEU A 120 6.59 -7.61 3.21
N ALA A 121 5.38 -7.14 3.54
CA ALA A 121 4.74 -7.44 4.81
C ALA A 121 4.62 -8.95 5.03
N ASN A 122 5.09 -9.41 6.19
CA ASN A 122 4.82 -10.75 6.66
C ASN A 122 3.49 -10.79 7.44
N ALA A 123 2.97 -12.00 7.65
CA ALA A 123 1.74 -12.21 8.39
C ALA A 123 1.88 -11.78 9.87
N LEU A 124 0.73 -11.42 10.47
CA LEU A 124 0.59 -11.27 11.93
C LEU A 124 1.08 -12.55 12.62
N ASP A 125 1.46 -12.42 13.89
CA ASP A 125 1.77 -13.59 14.72
C ASP A 125 0.58 -14.57 14.77
N GLU A 126 0.85 -15.81 15.20
CA GLU A 126 -0.14 -16.87 15.17
C GLU A 126 -1.37 -16.56 16.03
N THR A 127 -1.19 -15.87 17.16
CA THR A 127 -2.27 -15.51 18.06
C THR A 127 -3.24 -14.53 17.39
N LEU A 128 -2.72 -13.46 16.79
CA LEU A 128 -3.53 -12.48 16.07
C LEU A 128 -4.14 -13.07 14.80
N ARG A 129 -3.44 -13.97 14.10
CA ARG A 129 -4.02 -14.69 12.96
C ARG A 129 -5.19 -15.60 13.34
N ARG A 130 -5.13 -16.23 14.49
CA ARG A 130 -6.26 -17.03 15.00
C ARG A 130 -7.48 -16.17 15.29
N LEU A 131 -7.27 -14.95 15.80
CA LEU A 131 -8.35 -14.00 16.08
C LEU A 131 -8.93 -13.39 14.80
N PHE A 132 -8.09 -12.85 13.95
CA PHE A 132 -8.52 -12.03 12.80
C PHE A 132 -8.56 -12.80 11.48
N GLY A 133 -7.93 -13.97 11.39
CA GLY A 133 -7.76 -14.69 10.14
C GLY A 133 -9.05 -15.15 9.47
N ARG A 134 -10.15 -15.29 10.21
CA ARG A 134 -11.47 -15.66 9.65
C ARG A 134 -12.39 -14.47 9.45
N SER A 135 -12.25 -13.44 10.26
CA SER A 135 -13.07 -12.24 10.21
C SER A 135 -12.27 -11.06 10.72
N LEU A 136 -12.02 -10.10 9.84
CA LEU A 136 -11.36 -8.83 10.16
C LEU A 136 -12.33 -7.69 9.86
N ARG A 137 -12.75 -6.99 10.90
CA ARG A 137 -13.63 -5.82 10.80
C ARG A 137 -12.82 -4.56 10.96
N LEU A 138 -12.83 -3.72 9.95
CA LEU A 138 -12.06 -2.48 9.94
C LEU A 138 -12.98 -1.27 10.03
N ARG A 139 -12.61 -0.29 10.84
CA ARG A 139 -13.17 1.05 10.77
C ARG A 139 -12.27 1.93 9.91
N GLN A 140 -12.77 2.39 8.78
CA GLN A 140 -12.06 3.36 7.94
C GLN A 140 -12.14 4.75 8.58
N VAL A 141 -10.98 5.42 8.67
CA VAL A 141 -10.85 6.79 9.18
C VAL A 141 -10.21 7.65 8.11
N SER A 142 -11.01 8.53 7.49
CA SER A 142 -10.50 9.57 6.60
C SER A 142 -9.97 10.74 7.44
N ALA A 143 -8.67 10.90 7.45
CA ALA A 143 -7.99 11.85 8.32
C ALA A 143 -7.56 13.14 7.59
N GLY A 144 -8.44 13.68 6.74
CA GLY A 144 -8.25 14.95 6.04
C GLY A 144 -7.60 14.83 4.66
N GLY A 145 -7.75 13.67 3.99
CA GLY A 145 -7.21 13.42 2.66
C GLY A 145 -8.09 13.93 1.51
N CYS A 146 -7.65 13.69 0.28
CA CYS A 146 -8.32 14.05 -0.97
C CYS A 146 -9.40 13.03 -1.40
N ALA A 147 -9.73 12.03 -0.58
CA ALA A 147 -10.66 10.93 -0.83
C ALA A 147 -10.21 9.88 -1.88
N ALA A 148 -9.04 10.00 -2.49
CA ALA A 148 -8.59 9.02 -3.50
C ALA A 148 -8.32 7.64 -2.89
N CYS A 149 -7.60 7.59 -1.75
CA CYS A 149 -7.33 6.32 -1.05
C CYS A 149 -8.62 5.67 -0.53
N GLU A 150 -9.61 6.48 -0.10
CA GLU A 150 -10.92 6.01 0.30
C GLU A 150 -11.70 5.39 -0.87
N ALA A 151 -11.64 6.03 -2.05
CA ALA A 151 -12.29 5.53 -3.25
C ALA A 151 -11.74 4.16 -3.65
N ASP A 152 -10.41 4.02 -3.71
CA ASP A 152 -9.75 2.75 -4.05
C ASP A 152 -9.97 1.67 -2.98
N THR A 153 -10.06 2.05 -1.71
CA THR A 153 -10.43 1.14 -0.62
C THR A 153 -11.88 0.66 -0.77
N ASN A 154 -12.81 1.56 -1.10
CA ASN A 154 -14.22 1.24 -1.24
C ASN A 154 -14.50 0.34 -2.47
N VAL A 155 -13.71 0.45 -3.52
CA VAL A 155 -13.79 -0.44 -4.70
C VAL A 155 -13.64 -1.91 -4.31
N LEU A 156 -12.88 -2.22 -3.25
CA LEU A 156 -12.71 -3.60 -2.77
C LEU A 156 -14.02 -4.26 -2.31
N GLY A 157 -15.05 -3.47 -1.97
CA GLY A 157 -16.38 -3.96 -1.64
C GLY A 157 -17.28 -4.28 -2.85
N THR A 158 -16.82 -4.03 -4.08
CA THR A 158 -17.59 -4.32 -5.30
C THR A 158 -17.53 -5.80 -5.70
N ILE A 159 -18.44 -6.24 -6.54
CA ILE A 159 -18.58 -7.65 -6.95
C ILE A 159 -17.29 -8.21 -7.54
N GLY A 160 -16.56 -7.42 -8.34
CA GLY A 160 -15.31 -7.86 -8.98
C GLY A 160 -14.20 -8.18 -7.96
N TRP A 161 -14.11 -7.42 -6.87
CA TRP A 161 -13.11 -7.59 -5.81
C TRP A 161 -13.58 -8.48 -4.68
N ASP A 162 -14.83 -8.31 -4.25
CA ASP A 162 -15.51 -9.09 -3.21
C ASP A 162 -14.65 -9.32 -1.95
N LEU A 163 -14.24 -8.22 -1.30
CA LEU A 163 -13.43 -8.24 -0.09
C LEU A 163 -14.05 -9.12 1.00
N GLY A 164 -15.39 -9.20 1.02
CA GLY A 164 -16.17 -9.99 1.96
C GLY A 164 -15.87 -11.49 1.92
N ARG A 165 -15.49 -12.04 0.75
CA ARG A 165 -15.11 -13.47 0.64
C ARG A 165 -13.87 -13.83 1.46
N PHE A 166 -13.03 -12.84 1.75
CA PHE A 166 -11.88 -12.99 2.63
C PHE A 166 -12.22 -12.74 4.11
N GLY A 167 -13.51 -12.56 4.44
CA GLY A 167 -13.94 -12.23 5.80
C GLY A 167 -13.51 -10.84 6.25
N ILE A 168 -13.13 -9.95 5.33
CA ILE A 168 -12.74 -8.58 5.63
C ILE A 168 -13.94 -7.67 5.34
N GLN A 169 -14.33 -6.87 6.32
CA GLN A 169 -15.51 -5.98 6.23
C GLN A 169 -15.21 -4.62 6.85
N PHE A 170 -15.85 -3.58 6.31
CA PHE A 170 -15.86 -2.27 6.93
C PHE A 170 -17.09 -2.09 7.81
N VAL A 171 -16.89 -1.57 9.02
CA VAL A 171 -17.95 -1.33 10.01
C VAL A 171 -18.05 0.14 10.39
N ALA A 172 -19.27 0.59 10.65
CA ALA A 172 -19.51 1.99 10.96
C ALA A 172 -19.06 2.40 12.37
N SER A 173 -19.12 1.47 13.35
CA SER A 173 -18.73 1.78 14.72
C SER A 173 -17.35 1.19 15.06
N PRO A 174 -16.45 1.96 15.63
CA PRO A 174 -15.14 1.46 16.07
C PRO A 174 -15.25 0.42 17.19
N ARG A 175 -16.33 0.41 17.96
CA ARG A 175 -16.56 -0.60 19.01
C ARG A 175 -16.80 -2.00 18.46
N HIS A 176 -17.12 -2.13 17.19
CA HIS A 176 -17.34 -3.38 16.48
C HIS A 176 -16.20 -3.70 15.50
N ALA A 177 -15.15 -2.87 15.51
CA ALA A 177 -13.99 -3.06 14.67
C ALA A 177 -12.89 -3.82 15.42
N ASP A 178 -12.12 -4.58 14.67
CA ASP A 178 -10.88 -5.24 15.10
C ASP A 178 -9.65 -4.34 14.81
N GLY A 179 -9.85 -3.27 14.07
CA GLY A 179 -8.77 -2.34 13.74
C GLY A 179 -9.22 -1.12 12.95
N LEU A 180 -8.26 -0.24 12.69
CA LEU A 180 -8.44 0.96 11.87
C LEU A 180 -7.73 0.83 10.52
N LEU A 181 -8.38 1.36 9.48
CA LEU A 181 -7.74 1.66 8.22
C LEU A 181 -7.74 3.19 8.06
N ILE A 182 -6.56 3.79 8.09
CA ILE A 182 -6.37 5.25 8.11
C ILE A 182 -5.92 5.72 6.74
N THR A 183 -6.57 6.76 6.24
CA THR A 183 -6.24 7.46 4.99
C THR A 183 -6.09 8.95 5.26
N GLY A 184 -5.36 9.64 4.38
CA GLY A 184 -5.12 11.09 4.52
C GLY A 184 -3.99 11.44 5.49
N PRO A 185 -3.53 12.71 5.50
CA PRO A 185 -2.29 13.13 6.14
C PRO A 185 -2.41 13.35 7.66
N VAL A 186 -3.50 12.95 8.27
CA VAL A 186 -3.84 13.21 9.67
C VAL A 186 -3.73 14.69 10.00
N THR A 187 -4.66 15.46 9.47
CA THR A 187 -4.74 16.90 9.79
C THR A 187 -4.97 17.13 11.28
N ARG A 188 -4.53 18.29 11.81
CA ARG A 188 -4.72 18.64 13.22
C ARG A 188 -6.18 18.60 13.63
N ASN A 189 -7.10 19.00 12.73
CA ASN A 189 -8.53 18.91 12.97
C ASN A 189 -9.03 17.46 13.16
N MET A 190 -8.36 16.49 12.55
CA MET A 190 -8.73 15.08 12.64
C MET A 190 -7.98 14.31 13.74
N GLU A 191 -6.94 14.89 14.33
CA GLU A 191 -6.12 14.24 15.36
C GLU A 191 -6.95 13.73 16.54
N LEU A 192 -7.76 14.60 17.13
CA LEU A 192 -8.62 14.22 18.26
C LEU A 192 -9.64 13.13 17.86
N ALA A 193 -10.21 13.24 16.65
CA ALA A 193 -11.18 12.28 16.15
C ALA A 193 -10.52 10.91 15.92
N LEU A 194 -9.32 10.88 15.34
CA LEU A 194 -8.53 9.66 15.15
C LEU A 194 -8.22 8.98 16.50
N ARG A 195 -7.69 9.73 17.46
CA ARG A 195 -7.34 9.20 18.80
C ARG A 195 -8.57 8.65 19.54
N LYS A 196 -9.70 9.37 19.49
CA LYS A 196 -10.97 8.88 20.09
C LYS A 196 -11.47 7.61 19.40
N THR A 197 -11.37 7.54 18.08
CA THR A 197 -11.77 6.37 17.32
C THR A 197 -10.87 5.17 17.65
N TRP A 198 -9.55 5.39 17.71
CA TRP A 198 -8.59 4.35 18.09
C TRP A 198 -8.84 3.81 19.50
N ASN A 199 -9.08 4.71 20.47
CA ASN A 199 -9.39 4.31 21.86
C ASN A 199 -10.71 3.55 22.00
N ALA A 200 -11.63 3.68 21.04
CA ALA A 200 -12.91 3.00 21.04
C ALA A 200 -12.86 1.59 20.43
N VAL A 201 -11.77 1.25 19.71
CA VAL A 201 -11.54 -0.12 19.21
C VAL A 201 -11.06 -1.01 20.35
N PRO A 202 -11.70 -2.18 20.61
CA PRO A 202 -11.27 -3.10 21.66
C PRO A 202 -9.88 -3.69 21.39
N GLU A 203 -9.16 -4.03 22.44
CA GLU A 203 -7.93 -4.83 22.34
C GLU A 203 -8.23 -6.34 22.15
N PRO A 204 -7.41 -7.08 21.38
CA PRO A 204 -6.30 -6.62 20.58
C PRO A 204 -6.78 -5.93 19.31
N ARG A 205 -6.07 -4.89 18.87
CA ARG A 205 -6.44 -4.09 17.70
C ARG A 205 -5.27 -3.86 16.77
N ILE A 206 -5.54 -3.64 15.49
CA ILE A 206 -4.52 -3.36 14.47
C ILE A 206 -4.79 -2.03 13.78
N VAL A 207 -3.73 -1.41 13.25
CA VAL A 207 -3.81 -0.16 12.51
C VAL A 207 -3.10 -0.28 11.16
N ILE A 208 -3.78 0.13 10.11
CA ILE A 208 -3.31 0.07 8.73
C ILE A 208 -3.27 1.49 8.17
N ALA A 209 -2.11 1.96 7.75
CA ALA A 209 -1.92 3.25 7.09
C ALA A 209 -1.92 3.06 5.57
N VAL A 210 -2.84 3.71 4.86
CA VAL A 210 -3.03 3.56 3.41
C VAL A 210 -2.76 4.87 2.70
N GLY A 211 -1.78 4.83 1.80
CA GLY A 211 -1.35 5.96 0.99
C GLY A 211 -0.24 6.79 1.62
N ALA A 212 0.57 7.45 0.78
CA ALA A 212 1.70 8.27 1.21
C ALA A 212 1.31 9.33 2.24
N CYS A 213 0.13 9.93 2.11
CA CYS A 213 -0.37 10.90 3.08
C CYS A 213 -0.51 10.31 4.49
N ALA A 214 -1.09 9.11 4.61
CA ALA A 214 -1.25 8.45 5.91
C ALA A 214 0.07 7.94 6.50
N ILE A 215 1.07 7.73 5.65
CA ILE A 215 2.38 7.19 6.06
C ILE A 215 3.35 8.30 6.48
N SER A 216 3.35 9.43 5.77
CA SER A 216 4.38 10.47 5.95
C SER A 216 3.88 11.91 5.82
N GLY A 217 2.57 12.11 5.65
CA GLY A 217 2.02 13.42 5.26
C GLY A 217 1.97 13.64 3.74
N GLY A 218 2.72 12.84 2.95
CA GLY A 218 2.77 12.93 1.49
C GLY A 218 3.16 14.32 0.99
N LEU A 219 2.40 14.88 0.04
CA LEU A 219 2.61 16.24 -0.49
C LEU A 219 2.35 17.36 0.54
N PHE A 220 1.75 17.02 1.67
CA PHE A 220 1.41 17.97 2.74
C PHE A 220 2.37 17.85 3.94
N ALA A 221 3.41 17.04 3.82
CA ALA A 221 4.45 16.93 4.83
C ALA A 221 5.00 18.34 5.14
N ASP A 222 5.40 18.56 6.39
CA ASP A 222 5.93 19.82 6.91
C ASP A 222 4.94 21.00 6.98
N HIS A 223 3.70 20.82 6.54
CA HIS A 223 2.68 21.84 6.74
C HIS A 223 2.23 21.87 8.22
N PRO A 224 2.12 23.05 8.87
CA PRO A 224 1.81 23.18 10.31
C PRO A 224 0.48 22.56 10.72
N GLU A 225 -0.48 22.41 9.79
CA GLU A 225 -1.80 21.84 10.04
C GLU A 225 -1.86 20.32 9.78
N VAL A 226 -0.72 19.66 9.56
CA VAL A 226 -0.63 18.24 9.26
C VAL A 226 0.31 17.53 10.24
N ASN A 227 -0.09 16.36 10.70
CA ASN A 227 0.78 15.46 11.46
C ASN A 227 1.52 14.55 10.48
N GLN A 228 2.80 14.40 10.60
CA GLN A 228 3.73 13.68 9.69
C GLN A 228 3.41 12.17 9.51
N GLY A 229 2.15 11.80 9.36
CA GLY A 229 1.64 10.44 9.22
C GLY A 229 0.89 9.92 10.43
N ALA A 230 0.25 8.76 10.28
CA ALA A 230 -0.58 8.15 11.30
C ALA A 230 0.22 7.62 12.50
N ASP A 231 1.45 7.17 12.27
CA ASP A 231 2.34 6.60 13.28
C ASP A 231 2.80 7.62 14.33
N THR A 232 2.69 8.91 14.05
CA THR A 232 2.90 9.97 15.04
C THR A 232 1.75 10.06 16.06
N GLN A 233 0.60 9.46 15.78
CA GLN A 233 -0.61 9.55 16.59
C GLN A 233 -1.02 8.20 17.21
N VAL A 234 -0.85 7.11 16.47
CA VAL A 234 -1.22 5.74 16.87
C VAL A 234 -0.20 4.74 16.33
N PRO A 235 0.06 3.61 17.02
CA PRO A 235 0.95 2.59 16.47
C PRO A 235 0.37 2.00 15.18
N VAL A 236 1.21 1.82 14.16
CA VAL A 236 0.80 1.29 12.85
C VAL A 236 1.40 -0.10 12.65
N ASP A 237 0.57 -1.06 12.27
CA ASP A 237 0.93 -2.46 12.05
C ASP A 237 1.20 -2.80 10.58
N LEU A 238 0.63 -2.03 9.66
CA LEU A 238 0.78 -2.22 8.22
C LEU A 238 0.80 -0.89 7.50
N TYR A 239 1.76 -0.73 6.60
CA TYR A 239 1.90 0.42 5.71
C TYR A 239 1.67 -0.01 4.27
N ILE A 240 0.76 0.65 3.57
CA ILE A 240 0.45 0.41 2.15
C ILE A 240 0.73 1.71 1.38
N PRO A 241 1.94 1.85 0.79
CA PRO A 241 2.35 3.07 0.11
C PRO A 241 1.68 3.23 -1.25
N SER A 242 1.70 4.38 -1.80
CA SER A 242 1.31 4.93 -3.11
C SER A 242 0.37 6.12 -2.96
N CYS A 243 0.02 6.80 -4.07
CA CYS A 243 -0.84 7.99 -4.02
C CYS A 243 -1.76 8.07 -5.24
N PRO A 244 -2.97 7.45 -5.17
CA PRO A 244 -3.42 6.45 -4.21
C PRO A 244 -2.84 5.04 -4.50
N PRO A 245 -2.85 4.12 -3.53
CA PRO A 245 -2.53 2.73 -3.82
C PRO A 245 -3.67 2.08 -4.60
N HIS A 246 -3.31 1.35 -5.66
CA HIS A 246 -4.28 0.59 -6.45
C HIS A 246 -5.04 -0.41 -5.57
N PRO A 247 -6.34 -0.70 -5.83
CA PRO A 247 -7.12 -1.66 -5.03
C PRO A 247 -6.43 -3.02 -4.86
N LEU A 248 -5.73 -3.51 -5.89
CA LEU A 248 -4.96 -4.75 -5.80
C LEU A 248 -3.80 -4.65 -4.78
N THR A 249 -3.13 -3.50 -4.69
CA THR A 249 -2.08 -3.24 -3.70
C THR A 249 -2.63 -3.26 -2.28
N ILE A 250 -3.82 -2.68 -2.09
CA ILE A 250 -4.49 -2.69 -0.78
C ILE A 250 -4.90 -4.12 -0.42
N LEU A 251 -5.51 -4.84 -1.35
CA LEU A 251 -5.93 -6.23 -1.15
C LEU A 251 -4.74 -7.14 -0.84
N ASP A 252 -3.64 -7.04 -1.62
CA ASP A 252 -2.42 -7.80 -1.38
C ASP A 252 -1.88 -7.57 0.03
N GLY A 253 -1.79 -6.31 0.47
CA GLY A 253 -1.34 -5.96 1.82
C GLY A 253 -2.20 -6.57 2.92
N LEU A 254 -3.52 -6.50 2.79
CA LEU A 254 -4.47 -7.10 3.74
C LEU A 254 -4.36 -8.62 3.79
N LEU A 255 -4.23 -9.28 2.63
CA LEU A 255 -4.10 -10.74 2.56
C LEU A 255 -2.77 -11.22 3.12
N ARG A 256 -1.66 -10.48 2.89
CA ARG A 256 -0.36 -10.74 3.53
C ARG A 256 -0.45 -10.64 5.05
N LEU A 257 -1.03 -9.57 5.55
CA LEU A 257 -1.22 -9.36 6.99
C LEU A 257 -1.94 -10.54 7.64
N LEU A 258 -2.94 -11.11 6.97
CA LEU A 258 -3.69 -12.26 7.43
C LEU A 258 -3.03 -13.61 7.13
N GLY A 259 -1.87 -13.64 6.47
CA GLY A 259 -1.17 -14.86 6.10
C GLY A 259 -1.92 -15.73 5.09
N ARG A 260 -2.66 -15.09 4.17
CA ARG A 260 -3.48 -15.77 3.15
C ARG A 260 -2.85 -15.80 1.76
N LEU A 261 -1.64 -15.30 1.61
CA LEU A 261 -0.87 -15.40 0.38
C LEU A 261 0.19 -16.49 0.53
N ASP A 262 0.19 -17.41 -0.40
CA ASP A 262 1.26 -18.38 -0.57
C ASP A 262 2.33 -17.76 -1.48
N GLU A 263 3.43 -17.31 -0.89
CA GLU A 263 4.50 -16.65 -1.62
C GLU A 263 5.15 -17.54 -2.69
N SER A 264 5.07 -18.86 -2.52
CA SER A 264 5.59 -19.81 -3.52
C SER A 264 4.83 -19.76 -4.85
N ARG A 265 3.58 -19.30 -4.82
CA ARG A 265 2.74 -19.11 -6.02
C ARG A 265 3.01 -17.82 -6.78
N PHE A 266 3.70 -16.89 -6.15
CA PHE A 266 3.99 -15.56 -6.72
C PHE A 266 5.50 -15.28 -6.67
N PRO A 267 6.32 -16.02 -7.44
CA PRO A 267 7.73 -15.70 -7.53
C PRO A 267 7.94 -14.26 -7.99
N PRO A 268 9.05 -13.61 -7.63
CA PRO A 268 9.38 -12.29 -8.15
C PRO A 268 9.28 -12.32 -9.66
N ARG A 269 8.58 -11.36 -10.26
CA ARG A 269 8.45 -11.29 -11.72
C ARG A 269 9.84 -11.15 -12.34
N ALA A 270 10.18 -12.07 -13.21
CA ALA A 270 11.37 -11.99 -14.03
C ALA A 270 11.41 -10.65 -14.78
N ARG A 271 12.60 -10.06 -14.89
CA ARG A 271 12.90 -8.81 -15.58
C ARG A 271 12.24 -8.75 -16.96
N THR A 272 11.12 -8.09 -17.11
CA THR A 272 10.67 -7.60 -18.40
C THR A 272 11.14 -6.15 -18.51
N ALA A 273 12.23 -5.92 -19.24
CA ALA A 273 12.60 -4.58 -19.65
C ALA A 273 11.48 -4.07 -20.58
N HIS A 274 10.66 -3.14 -20.10
CA HIS A 274 9.84 -2.34 -20.99
C HIS A 274 10.81 -1.38 -21.72
N THR A 275 11.20 -1.73 -22.92
CA THR A 275 11.74 -0.79 -23.90
C THR A 275 10.61 0.15 -24.30
N VAL A 276 10.72 1.40 -23.91
CA VAL A 276 9.97 2.53 -24.49
C VAL A 276 10.67 2.97 -25.76
#